data_f98bf66590adea6dfa8e7365aab316cf
#
_entry.id   f98bf66590adea6dfa8e7365aab316cf
#
_cell.length_a   1.000
_cell.length_b   1.000
_cell.length_c   1.000
_cell.angle_alpha   90.00
_cell.angle_beta   90.00
_cell.angle_gamma   90.00
#
_symmetry.space_group_name_H-M   'P 1'
#
loop_
_entity.id
_entity.type
_entity.pdbx_description
1 polymer ?
#
loop_
_entity_poly.entity_id
_entity_poly.type
_entity_poly.pdbx_seq_one_letter_code
_entity_poly.pdbx_strand_id
1 'polypeptide(L)'
;RTAKGHKQVPILATYLASEFKKGGFDAGDIHVLEIGNTAALVVRYRGDDSLGKKPISISAHMDVVDAMRDDWSRDPFVLIEEDGYFFGRGTGDNKLGMTAVVTAFLRLKSEGWVPGRDLIIAFSGDEETGMITTKALVNEYRYLTDSEFVLNADSGGARIPEDGGIPSSYSMQAAEKTYVTWEITARNSGGHSSRPRKDNAIYDLADA
;
A
#
# COMPACT_ATOMS: atom_id res chain seq x y z
N ARG A 1 -9.52 6.51 9.29
CA ARG A 1 -9.30 5.07 9.54
C ARG A 1 -9.67 4.29 8.29
N THR A 2 -8.72 4.05 7.39
CA THR A 2 -8.92 3.32 6.12
C THR A 2 -8.75 1.80 6.29
N ALA A 3 -8.91 1.28 7.50
CA ALA A 3 -8.90 -0.15 7.78
C ALA A 3 -10.16 -0.85 7.24
N LYS A 4 -10.06 -2.15 7.00
CA LYS A 4 -11.17 -2.98 6.51
C LYS A 4 -12.44 -2.78 7.35
N GLY A 5 -13.58 -2.64 6.70
CA GLY A 5 -14.89 -2.46 7.34
C GLY A 5 -15.29 -1.01 7.63
N HIS A 6 -14.35 -0.05 7.59
CA HIS A 6 -14.64 1.37 7.90
C HIS A 6 -15.11 2.19 6.69
N LYS A 7 -15.09 1.65 5.49
CA LYS A 7 -15.57 2.31 4.24
C LYS A 7 -14.92 3.68 3.96
N GLN A 8 -13.71 3.90 4.46
CA GLN A 8 -13.01 5.19 4.29
C GLN A 8 -12.09 5.21 3.07
N VAL A 9 -11.75 4.06 2.49
CA VAL A 9 -10.89 4.00 1.30
C VAL A 9 -11.54 4.68 0.09
N PRO A 10 -12.82 4.47 -0.27
CA PRO A 10 -13.45 5.21 -1.37
C PRO A 10 -13.48 6.72 -1.14
N ILE A 11 -13.65 7.15 0.12
CA ILE A 11 -13.63 8.57 0.48
C ILE A 11 -12.22 9.16 0.26
N LEU A 12 -11.18 8.43 0.67
CA LEU A 12 -9.79 8.84 0.44
C LEU A 12 -9.47 8.87 -1.05
N ALA A 13 -9.87 7.87 -1.83
CA ALA A 13 -9.67 7.85 -3.27
C ALA A 13 -10.33 9.05 -3.95
N THR A 14 -11.57 9.39 -3.58
CA THR A 14 -12.29 10.56 -4.08
C THR A 14 -11.60 11.86 -3.68
N TYR A 15 -11.11 11.97 -2.45
CA TYR A 15 -10.34 13.12 -1.98
C TYR A 15 -9.07 13.31 -2.84
N LEU A 16 -8.27 12.25 -3.02
CA LEU A 16 -7.05 12.31 -3.82
C LEU A 16 -7.35 12.66 -5.28
N ALA A 17 -8.40 12.08 -5.87
CA ALA A 17 -8.86 12.43 -7.21
C ALA A 17 -9.19 13.93 -7.32
N SER A 18 -9.82 14.52 -6.29
CA SER A 18 -10.10 15.95 -6.25
C SER A 18 -8.83 16.79 -6.19
N GLU A 19 -7.81 16.37 -5.44
CA GLU A 19 -6.53 17.07 -5.36
C GLU A 19 -5.78 17.02 -6.71
N PHE A 20 -5.76 15.90 -7.40
CA PHE A 20 -5.20 15.81 -8.76
C PHE A 20 -5.93 16.72 -9.74
N LYS A 21 -7.27 16.76 -9.69
CA LYS A 21 -8.06 17.67 -10.52
C LYS A 21 -7.73 19.13 -10.25
N LYS A 22 -7.61 19.54 -8.98
CA LYS A 22 -7.19 20.90 -8.58
C LYS A 22 -5.76 21.20 -9.04
N GLY A 23 -4.89 20.19 -9.04
CA GLY A 23 -3.51 20.27 -9.52
C GLY A 23 -3.37 20.31 -11.04
N GLY A 24 -4.47 20.39 -11.81
CA GLY A 24 -4.46 20.57 -13.26
C GLY A 24 -4.30 19.27 -14.05
N PHE A 25 -4.58 18.10 -13.45
CA PHE A 25 -4.72 16.85 -14.20
C PHE A 25 -6.07 16.80 -14.90
N ASP A 26 -6.09 16.25 -16.13
CA ASP A 26 -7.32 16.09 -16.90
C ASP A 26 -8.27 15.11 -16.20
N ALA A 27 -9.56 15.44 -16.18
CA ALA A 27 -10.57 14.59 -15.55
C ALA A 27 -10.69 13.21 -16.22
N GLY A 28 -10.39 13.12 -17.53
CA GLY A 28 -10.37 11.87 -18.29
C GLY A 28 -9.18 10.96 -17.93
N ASP A 29 -8.19 11.48 -17.20
CA ASP A 29 -7.00 10.75 -16.75
C ASP A 29 -7.05 10.38 -15.26
N ILE A 30 -8.17 10.66 -14.57
CA ILE A 30 -8.39 10.38 -13.15
C ILE A 30 -9.54 9.40 -12.99
N HIS A 31 -9.29 8.23 -12.44
CA HIS A 31 -10.28 7.16 -12.30
C HIS A 31 -10.34 6.67 -10.87
N VAL A 32 -11.47 6.87 -10.20
CA VAL A 32 -11.81 6.21 -8.94
C VAL A 32 -12.64 4.98 -9.28
N LEU A 33 -12.10 3.81 -9.00
CA LEU A 33 -12.67 2.52 -9.34
C LEU A 33 -13.23 1.88 -8.08
N GLU A 34 -14.54 1.92 -7.90
CA GLU A 34 -15.20 1.24 -6.79
C GLU A 34 -15.23 -0.28 -7.02
N ILE A 35 -14.68 -1.05 -6.09
CA ILE A 35 -14.54 -2.50 -6.16
C ILE A 35 -14.99 -3.11 -4.83
N GLY A 36 -16.18 -3.69 -4.82
CA GLY A 36 -16.78 -4.20 -3.58
C GLY A 36 -17.01 -3.08 -2.55
N ASN A 37 -16.41 -3.20 -1.38
CA ASN A 37 -16.51 -2.20 -0.30
C ASN A 37 -15.29 -1.28 -0.20
N THR A 38 -14.43 -1.29 -1.19
CA THR A 38 -13.19 -0.50 -1.27
C THR A 38 -13.09 0.19 -2.62
N ALA A 39 -11.96 0.81 -2.93
CA ALA A 39 -11.72 1.46 -4.22
C ALA A 39 -10.25 1.43 -4.58
N ALA A 40 -9.95 1.48 -5.88
CA ALA A 40 -8.64 1.82 -6.40
C ALA A 40 -8.66 3.23 -7.00
N LEU A 41 -7.50 3.86 -7.09
CA LEU A 41 -7.30 5.14 -7.77
C LEU A 41 -6.26 4.97 -8.87
N VAL A 42 -6.61 5.35 -10.09
CA VAL A 42 -5.66 5.45 -11.20
C VAL A 42 -5.59 6.89 -11.68
N VAL A 43 -4.38 7.42 -11.82
CA VAL A 43 -4.15 8.76 -12.37
C VAL A 43 -3.05 8.68 -13.42
N ARG A 44 -3.30 9.19 -14.61
CA ARG A 44 -2.33 9.25 -15.69
C ARG A 44 -1.75 10.66 -15.84
N TYR A 45 -0.45 10.77 -15.75
CA TYR A 45 0.30 11.96 -16.13
C TYR A 45 0.78 11.77 -17.57
N ARG A 46 0.17 12.48 -18.48
CA ARG A 46 0.51 12.36 -19.89
C ARG A 46 1.86 12.95 -20.21
N GLY A 47 2.66 12.18 -20.91
CA GLY A 47 3.93 12.61 -21.49
C GLY A 47 3.78 13.17 -22.90
N ASP A 48 4.89 13.59 -23.47
CA ASP A 48 5.00 14.06 -24.86
C ASP A 48 5.38 12.93 -25.85
N ASP A 49 5.49 11.69 -25.35
CA ASP A 49 5.89 10.49 -26.10
C ASP A 49 7.26 10.57 -26.79
N SER A 50 8.10 11.53 -26.40
CA SER A 50 9.42 11.73 -27.00
C SER A 50 10.35 10.51 -26.85
N LEU A 51 10.09 9.63 -25.88
CA LEU A 51 10.85 8.40 -25.69
C LEU A 51 10.31 7.21 -26.48
N GLY A 52 9.08 7.26 -27.01
CA GLY A 52 8.44 6.15 -27.74
C GLY A 52 8.37 4.87 -26.90
N LYS A 53 8.14 4.98 -25.59
CA LYS A 53 8.16 3.87 -24.65
C LYS A 53 6.82 3.73 -23.93
N LYS A 54 6.52 2.51 -23.47
CA LYS A 54 5.35 2.27 -22.63
C LYS A 54 5.40 3.12 -21.35
N PRO A 55 4.25 3.40 -20.73
CA PRO A 55 4.18 4.06 -19.42
C PRO A 55 5.02 3.37 -18.34
N ILE A 56 5.33 4.11 -17.28
CA ILE A 56 5.79 3.57 -16.00
C ILE A 56 4.66 3.73 -14.99
N SER A 57 4.34 2.67 -14.23
CA SER A 57 3.40 2.77 -13.12
C SER A 57 4.12 2.95 -11.80
N ILE A 58 3.50 3.74 -10.92
CA ILE A 58 3.90 3.90 -9.53
C ILE A 58 2.74 3.41 -8.66
N SER A 59 3.00 2.43 -7.82
CA SER A 59 1.99 1.85 -6.93
C SER A 59 2.22 2.22 -5.47
N ALA A 60 1.14 2.25 -4.71
CA ALA A 60 1.07 2.34 -3.26
C ALA A 60 -0.32 1.84 -2.84
N HIS A 61 -0.59 1.73 -1.53
CA HIS A 61 -1.92 1.37 -1.07
C HIS A 61 -2.53 2.42 -0.13
N MET A 62 -3.87 2.51 -0.18
CA MET A 62 -4.65 3.49 0.57
C MET A 62 -5.20 2.95 1.89
N ASP A 63 -5.32 1.64 2.02
CA ASP A 63 -5.77 0.99 3.23
C ASP A 63 -4.68 0.90 4.29
N VAL A 64 -5.02 0.42 5.44
CA VAL A 64 -4.11 0.17 6.56
C VAL A 64 -4.62 -1.04 7.33
N VAL A 65 -3.71 -1.78 7.97
CA VAL A 65 -4.07 -2.77 9.00
C VAL A 65 -4.83 -2.06 10.13
N ASP A 66 -5.85 -2.72 10.67
CA ASP A 66 -6.58 -2.17 11.80
C ASP A 66 -5.71 -2.13 13.07
N ALA A 67 -6.10 -1.36 14.05
CA ALA A 67 -5.39 -1.22 15.31
C ALA A 67 -6.39 -1.15 16.47
N MET A 68 -6.10 -1.89 17.52
CA MET A 68 -6.84 -1.81 18.77
C MET A 68 -6.29 -0.67 19.62
N ARG A 69 -7.17 0.17 20.15
CA ARG A 69 -6.75 1.34 20.94
C ARG A 69 -5.86 0.96 22.13
N ASP A 70 -6.13 -0.18 22.74
CA ASP A 70 -5.44 -0.65 23.97
C ASP A 70 -3.98 -1.05 23.71
N ASP A 71 -3.63 -1.35 22.45
CA ASP A 71 -2.24 -1.68 22.08
C ASP A 71 -1.37 -0.43 21.85
N TRP A 72 -1.96 0.78 21.95
CA TRP A 72 -1.29 2.02 21.61
C TRP A 72 -1.30 3.02 22.79
N SER A 73 -0.16 3.65 23.05
CA SER A 73 -0.06 4.73 24.05
C SER A 73 -0.85 5.98 23.67
N ARG A 74 -1.13 6.18 22.39
CA ARG A 74 -1.92 7.29 21.82
C ARG A 74 -2.93 6.76 20.80
N ASP A 75 -3.89 7.57 20.36
CA ASP A 75 -4.87 7.11 19.37
C ASP A 75 -4.17 6.77 18.04
N PRO A 76 -4.24 5.51 17.55
CA PRO A 76 -3.56 5.10 16.33
C PRO A 76 -4.10 5.76 15.06
N PHE A 77 -5.31 6.33 15.09
CA PHE A 77 -5.95 6.94 13.93
C PHE A 77 -6.00 8.47 13.97
N VAL A 78 -5.29 9.08 14.93
CA VAL A 78 -5.02 10.52 15.00
C VAL A 78 -3.54 10.75 14.71
N LEU A 79 -3.26 11.49 13.63
CA LEU A 79 -1.88 11.85 13.30
C LEU A 79 -1.33 12.83 14.35
N ILE A 80 -0.24 12.47 14.97
CA ILE A 80 0.48 13.30 15.94
C ILE A 80 1.89 13.54 15.41
N GLU A 81 2.30 14.81 15.37
CA GLU A 81 3.66 15.24 15.12
C GLU A 81 4.31 15.63 16.45
N GLU A 82 5.40 14.95 16.82
CA GLU A 82 6.12 15.17 18.07
C GLU A 82 7.59 14.84 17.88
N ASP A 83 8.47 15.71 18.32
CA ASP A 83 9.93 15.55 18.25
C ASP A 83 10.49 15.19 16.85
N GLY A 84 9.85 15.69 15.80
CA GLY A 84 10.24 15.43 14.41
C GLY A 84 9.75 14.08 13.86
N TYR A 85 8.89 13.37 14.58
CA TYR A 85 8.28 12.11 14.15
C TYR A 85 6.78 12.25 13.97
N PHE A 86 6.25 11.48 13.03
CA PHE A 86 4.82 11.29 12.85
C PHE A 86 4.39 9.96 13.47
N PHE A 87 3.44 10.02 14.39
CA PHE A 87 2.86 8.85 15.05
C PHE A 87 1.44 8.61 14.57
N GLY A 88 1.14 7.35 14.23
CA GLY A 88 -0.18 6.92 13.80
C GLY A 88 -0.14 5.67 12.92
N ARG A 89 -1.23 4.94 12.84
CA ARG A 89 -1.38 3.81 11.93
C ARG A 89 -1.36 4.32 10.47
N GLY A 90 -0.45 3.77 9.66
CA GLY A 90 -0.29 4.16 8.26
C GLY A 90 0.70 5.30 8.01
N THR A 91 1.34 5.89 9.04
CA THR A 91 2.35 6.95 8.86
C THR A 91 3.59 6.45 8.11
N GLY A 92 3.96 5.17 8.27
CA GLY A 92 4.98 4.50 7.46
C GLY A 92 4.33 3.74 6.31
N ASP A 93 3.47 2.80 6.63
CA ASP A 93 2.83 1.83 5.78
C ASP A 93 1.34 2.17 5.57
N ASN A 94 0.92 2.67 4.39
CA ASN A 94 1.75 3.16 3.28
C ASN A 94 1.42 4.62 2.94
N LYS A 95 0.83 5.38 3.87
CA LYS A 95 0.45 6.78 3.58
C LYS A 95 1.65 7.69 3.34
N LEU A 96 2.83 7.34 3.86
CA LEU A 96 4.07 8.06 3.54
C LEU A 96 4.39 7.93 2.04
N GLY A 97 4.49 6.69 1.54
CA GLY A 97 4.77 6.41 0.14
C GLY A 97 3.73 7.02 -0.79
N MET A 98 2.45 6.80 -0.46
CA MET A 98 1.32 7.40 -1.19
C MET A 98 1.42 8.94 -1.23
N THR A 99 1.66 9.60 -0.10
CA THR A 99 1.74 11.07 -0.03
C THR A 99 2.94 11.60 -0.79
N ALA A 100 4.08 10.93 -0.71
CA ALA A 100 5.28 11.31 -1.46
C ALA A 100 5.03 11.28 -2.98
N VAL A 101 4.39 10.22 -3.47
CA VAL A 101 4.02 10.09 -4.90
C VAL A 101 3.04 11.17 -5.31
N VAL A 102 1.95 11.38 -4.56
CA VAL A 102 0.95 12.43 -4.84
C VAL A 102 1.60 13.81 -4.89
N THR A 103 2.39 14.15 -3.87
CA THR A 103 3.06 15.46 -3.78
C THR A 103 4.03 15.67 -4.93
N ALA A 104 4.83 14.65 -5.28
CA ALA A 104 5.76 14.72 -6.39
C ALA A 104 5.05 14.99 -7.72
N PHE A 105 3.97 14.29 -8.00
CA PHE A 105 3.19 14.45 -9.23
C PHE A 105 2.54 15.84 -9.31
N LEU A 106 1.91 16.30 -8.24
CA LEU A 106 1.29 17.62 -8.17
C LEU A 106 2.34 18.74 -8.34
N ARG A 107 3.50 18.60 -7.69
CA ARG A 107 4.61 19.52 -7.82
C ARG A 107 5.14 19.58 -9.26
N LEU A 108 5.50 18.45 -9.84
CA LEU A 108 5.98 18.38 -11.22
C LEU A 108 4.99 18.98 -12.20
N LYS A 109 3.69 18.75 -12.01
CA LYS A 109 2.61 19.35 -12.82
C LYS A 109 2.59 20.86 -12.68
N SER A 110 2.71 21.37 -11.46
CA SER A 110 2.72 22.83 -11.19
C SER A 110 3.97 23.53 -11.74
N GLU A 111 5.09 22.83 -11.82
CA GLU A 111 6.34 23.30 -12.42
C GLU A 111 6.31 23.24 -13.96
N GLY A 112 5.23 22.72 -14.57
CA GLY A 112 5.08 22.60 -16.01
C GLY A 112 5.94 21.50 -16.64
N TRP A 113 6.47 20.57 -15.81
CA TRP A 113 7.27 19.47 -16.33
C TRP A 113 6.41 18.49 -17.13
N VAL A 114 6.90 18.07 -18.30
CA VAL A 114 6.25 17.08 -19.15
C VAL A 114 7.17 15.87 -19.27
N PRO A 115 6.73 14.66 -18.84
CA PRO A 115 7.53 13.46 -18.98
C PRO A 115 7.66 13.00 -20.43
N GLY A 116 8.76 12.36 -20.80
CA GLY A 116 8.97 11.81 -22.15
C GLY A 116 8.15 10.54 -22.44
N ARG A 117 7.41 10.03 -21.47
CA ARG A 117 6.42 8.94 -21.54
C ARG A 117 5.36 9.14 -20.46
N ASP A 118 4.22 8.53 -20.60
CA ASP A 118 3.19 8.57 -19.57
C ASP A 118 3.68 7.96 -18.25
N LEU A 119 3.28 8.59 -17.14
CA LEU A 119 3.42 8.03 -15.80
C LEU A 119 2.02 7.71 -15.25
N ILE A 120 1.87 6.57 -14.59
CA ILE A 120 0.59 6.11 -14.08
C ILE A 120 0.71 5.91 -12.58
N ILE A 121 -0.10 6.60 -11.79
CA ILE A 121 -0.35 6.22 -10.40
C ILE A 121 -1.39 5.11 -10.39
N ALA A 122 -1.13 4.03 -9.67
CA ALA A 122 -2.05 2.91 -9.48
C ALA A 122 -2.10 2.55 -7.99
N PHE A 123 -3.02 3.17 -7.26
CA PHE A 123 -3.18 2.93 -5.82
C PHE A 123 -4.27 1.89 -5.56
N SER A 124 -3.91 0.84 -4.82
CA SER A 124 -4.83 -0.18 -4.33
C SER A 124 -5.53 0.26 -3.04
N GLY A 125 -6.60 -0.41 -2.67
CA GLY A 125 -7.39 -0.04 -1.51
C GLY A 125 -7.68 -1.17 -0.54
N ASP A 126 -7.00 -2.31 -0.67
CA ASP A 126 -7.15 -3.48 0.19
C ASP A 126 -5.91 -4.40 0.13
N GLU A 127 -4.74 -3.80 0.05
CA GLU A 127 -3.46 -4.51 -0.01
C GLU A 127 -3.28 -5.38 1.22
N GLU A 128 -3.56 -4.83 2.39
CA GLU A 128 -3.42 -5.44 3.71
C GLU A 128 -4.45 -6.57 4.00
N THR A 129 -5.36 -6.83 3.07
CA THR A 129 -6.45 -7.78 3.34
C THR A 129 -6.75 -8.75 2.21
N GLY A 130 -7.34 -8.31 1.12
CA GLY A 130 -7.87 -9.21 0.09
C GLY A 130 -7.22 -9.09 -1.26
N MET A 131 -6.55 -7.94 -1.51
CA MET A 131 -5.89 -7.59 -2.78
C MET A 131 -6.85 -7.68 -3.99
N ILE A 132 -8.18 -7.50 -3.75
CA ILE A 132 -9.16 -7.56 -4.85
C ILE A 132 -8.98 -6.37 -5.78
N THR A 133 -8.62 -5.19 -5.25
CA THR A 133 -8.35 -3.99 -6.06
C THR A 133 -7.09 -4.16 -6.90
N THR A 134 -6.01 -4.73 -6.35
CA THR A 134 -4.79 -5.03 -7.11
C THR A 134 -5.09 -6.03 -8.24
N LYS A 135 -5.85 -7.10 -7.94
CA LYS A 135 -6.27 -8.07 -8.96
C LYS A 135 -7.12 -7.43 -10.05
N ALA A 136 -8.04 -6.53 -9.69
CA ALA A 136 -8.85 -5.81 -10.66
C ALA A 136 -8.00 -4.87 -11.53
N LEU A 137 -7.04 -4.14 -10.94
CA LEU A 137 -6.13 -3.25 -11.68
C LEU A 137 -5.31 -4.00 -12.74
N VAL A 138 -4.85 -5.22 -12.45
CA VAL A 138 -4.03 -5.98 -13.39
C VAL A 138 -4.82 -6.83 -14.39
N ASN A 139 -6.11 -7.09 -14.14
CA ASN A 139 -6.97 -7.89 -15.01
C ASN A 139 -8.03 -7.04 -15.71
N GLU A 140 -9.01 -6.53 -14.96
CA GLU A 140 -10.19 -5.84 -15.49
C GLU A 140 -9.86 -4.43 -16.02
N TYR A 141 -9.01 -3.70 -15.27
CA TYR A 141 -8.61 -2.33 -15.58
C TYR A 141 -7.19 -2.22 -16.16
N ARG A 142 -6.68 -3.32 -16.70
CA ARG A 142 -5.33 -3.35 -17.29
C ARG A 142 -5.13 -2.28 -18.34
N TYR A 143 -6.16 -1.93 -19.11
CA TYR A 143 -6.09 -0.87 -20.13
C TYR A 143 -5.74 0.50 -19.55
N LEU A 144 -5.97 0.74 -18.25
CA LEU A 144 -5.55 1.95 -17.53
C LEU A 144 -4.13 1.84 -16.97
N THR A 145 -3.65 0.63 -16.66
CA THR A 145 -2.43 0.37 -15.88
C THR A 145 -1.32 -0.33 -16.68
N ASP A 146 -1.54 -0.70 -17.95
CA ASP A 146 -0.51 -1.37 -18.77
C ASP A 146 0.74 -0.50 -18.87
N SER A 147 1.86 -1.02 -18.38
CA SER A 147 3.12 -0.28 -18.24
C SER A 147 4.32 -1.20 -18.50
N GLU A 148 5.48 -0.60 -18.75
CA GLU A 148 6.73 -1.35 -18.97
C GLU A 148 7.18 -2.02 -17.68
N PHE A 149 7.06 -1.31 -16.55
CA PHE A 149 7.34 -1.81 -15.21
C PHE A 149 6.58 -0.97 -14.17
N VAL A 150 6.57 -1.47 -12.93
CA VAL A 150 5.94 -0.82 -11.78
C VAL A 150 7.01 -0.50 -10.74
N LEU A 151 6.99 0.71 -10.21
CA LEU A 151 7.72 1.11 -9.01
C LEU A 151 6.74 1.10 -7.84
N ASN A 152 7.01 0.29 -6.82
CA ASN A 152 6.18 0.24 -5.63
C ASN A 152 6.77 1.13 -4.53
N ALA A 153 5.96 2.05 -3.99
CA ALA A 153 6.35 2.97 -2.92
C ALA A 153 6.13 2.39 -1.51
N ASP A 154 5.93 1.08 -1.41
CA ASP A 154 5.59 0.40 -0.16
C ASP A 154 6.80 -0.15 0.60
N SER A 155 7.95 -0.17 -0.01
CA SER A 155 9.18 -0.60 0.64
C SER A 155 10.39 0.13 0.10
N GLY A 156 11.54 -0.11 0.75
CA GLY A 156 12.77 0.59 0.43
C GLY A 156 12.94 1.84 1.28
N GLY A 157 13.81 2.71 0.84
CA GLY A 157 14.07 3.97 1.51
C GLY A 157 15.54 4.26 1.72
N ALA A 158 15.78 5.31 2.48
CA ALA A 158 17.13 5.76 2.81
C ALA A 158 17.49 5.43 4.26
N ARG A 159 18.72 4.98 4.47
CA ARG A 159 19.27 4.83 5.82
C ARG A 159 20.02 6.09 6.21
N ILE A 160 19.47 6.81 7.17
CA ILE A 160 20.08 8.00 7.74
C ILE A 160 20.94 7.56 8.93
N PRO A 161 22.21 8.04 9.08
CA PRO A 161 23.03 7.80 10.26
C PRO A 161 22.37 8.35 11.54
N GLU A 162 22.70 7.78 12.71
CA GLU A 162 22.13 8.20 14.00
C GLU A 162 22.42 9.66 14.36
N ASP A 163 23.55 10.18 13.90
CA ASP A 163 23.95 11.58 14.06
C ASP A 163 23.30 12.52 13.02
N GLY A 164 22.42 12.01 12.19
CA GLY A 164 21.80 12.75 11.10
C GLY A 164 22.70 12.90 9.87
N GLY A 165 22.30 13.73 8.93
CA GLY A 165 23.06 14.05 7.75
C GLY A 165 22.57 13.40 6.47
N ILE A 166 23.49 13.17 5.52
CA ILE A 166 23.17 12.61 4.20
C ILE A 166 22.94 11.10 4.34
N PRO A 167 21.89 10.55 3.72
CA PRO A 167 21.66 9.11 3.72
C PRO A 167 22.90 8.32 3.28
N SER A 168 23.27 7.31 4.07
CA SER A 168 24.45 6.47 3.79
C SER A 168 24.17 5.40 2.73
N SER A 169 22.92 5.04 2.52
CA SER A 169 22.49 4.08 1.52
C SER A 169 21.01 4.26 1.18
N TYR A 170 20.67 3.82 -0.03
CA TYR A 170 19.29 3.66 -0.48
C TYR A 170 19.05 2.18 -0.78
N SER A 171 17.89 1.66 -0.41
CA SER A 171 17.49 0.29 -0.70
C SER A 171 16.33 0.25 -1.67
N MET A 172 16.35 -0.72 -2.55
CA MET A 172 15.27 -1.06 -3.46
C MET A 172 15.09 -2.58 -3.44
N GLN A 173 13.87 -3.03 -3.12
CA GLN A 173 13.53 -4.44 -3.18
C GLN A 173 13.22 -4.81 -4.63
N ALA A 174 13.96 -5.77 -5.18
CA ALA A 174 13.83 -6.21 -6.57
C ALA A 174 13.16 -7.57 -6.72
N ALA A 175 12.90 -8.28 -5.62
CA ALA A 175 12.22 -9.57 -5.60
C ALA A 175 11.59 -9.85 -4.24
N GLU A 176 10.55 -10.66 -4.24
CA GLU A 176 9.86 -11.12 -3.03
C GLU A 176 9.78 -12.65 -2.99
N LYS A 177 9.64 -13.17 -1.75
CA LYS A 177 9.30 -14.57 -1.53
C LYS A 177 7.85 -14.83 -1.92
N THR A 178 7.57 -16.03 -2.40
CA THR A 178 6.19 -16.48 -2.57
C THR A 178 5.52 -16.62 -1.20
N TYR A 179 4.40 -15.95 -1.01
CA TYR A 179 3.58 -16.08 0.18
C TYR A 179 2.86 -17.44 0.18
N VAL A 180 2.93 -18.15 1.31
CA VAL A 180 2.23 -19.43 1.50
C VAL A 180 1.64 -19.46 2.91
N THR A 181 0.37 -19.85 2.99
CA THR A 181 -0.29 -20.15 4.25
C THR A 181 -0.36 -21.65 4.45
N TRP A 182 0.08 -22.11 5.61
CA TRP A 182 0.00 -23.52 6.00
C TRP A 182 -1.00 -23.67 7.14
N GLU A 183 -1.85 -24.69 7.07
CA GLU A 183 -2.67 -25.14 8.18
C GLU A 183 -2.09 -26.46 8.67
N ILE A 184 -1.63 -26.47 9.94
CA ILE A 184 -1.10 -27.66 10.58
C ILE A 184 -2.16 -28.16 11.56
N THR A 185 -2.62 -29.39 11.40
CA THR A 185 -3.65 -29.99 12.24
C THR A 185 -3.13 -31.26 12.88
N ALA A 186 -3.07 -31.29 14.21
CA ALA A 186 -2.79 -32.50 14.97
C ALA A 186 -4.08 -33.06 15.60
N ARG A 187 -4.23 -34.37 15.59
CA ARG A 187 -5.39 -35.07 16.15
C ARG A 187 -4.98 -36.32 16.93
N ASN A 188 -5.67 -36.58 18.04
CA ASN A 188 -5.54 -37.84 18.78
C ASN A 188 -6.91 -38.38 19.22
N SER A 189 -6.91 -39.53 19.85
CA SER A 189 -8.13 -40.19 20.36
C SER A 189 -8.76 -39.50 21.58
N GLY A 190 -8.15 -38.42 22.07
CA GLY A 190 -8.54 -37.78 23.32
C GLY A 190 -8.13 -38.54 24.56
N GLY A 191 -8.51 -38.04 25.74
CA GLY A 191 -8.19 -38.62 27.02
C GLY A 191 -8.66 -37.73 28.18
N HIS A 192 -8.44 -38.19 29.41
CA HIS A 192 -8.77 -37.41 30.59
C HIS A 192 -7.66 -36.39 30.91
N SER A 193 -8.00 -35.11 31.05
CA SER A 193 -7.05 -34.01 31.24
C SER A 193 -6.07 -34.19 32.41
N SER A 194 -6.49 -34.89 33.49
CA SER A 194 -5.62 -35.15 34.64
C SER A 194 -4.67 -36.34 34.44
N ARG A 195 -4.73 -37.04 33.31
CA ARG A 195 -3.90 -38.20 32.98
C ARG A 195 -3.20 -37.98 31.64
N PRO A 196 -2.13 -37.18 31.63
CA PRO A 196 -1.44 -36.86 30.39
C PRO A 196 -0.89 -38.13 29.72
N ARG A 197 -1.03 -38.20 28.42
CA ARG A 197 -0.56 -39.30 27.57
C ARG A 197 0.59 -38.81 26.70
N LYS A 198 1.44 -39.76 26.27
CA LYS A 198 2.55 -39.44 25.34
C LYS A 198 2.03 -39.06 23.96
N ASP A 199 0.94 -39.72 23.51
CA ASP A 199 0.22 -39.39 22.27
C ASP A 199 -0.75 -38.21 22.51
N ASN A 200 -0.25 -37.00 22.44
CA ASN A 200 -0.99 -35.78 22.73
C ASN A 200 -0.90 -34.79 21.55
N ALA A 201 -2.04 -34.50 20.95
CA ALA A 201 -2.09 -33.62 19.79
C ALA A 201 -1.51 -32.23 20.04
N ILE A 202 -1.48 -31.75 21.29
CA ILE A 202 -0.83 -30.49 21.65
C ILE A 202 0.68 -30.61 21.53
N TYR A 203 1.25 -31.75 21.95
CA TYR A 203 2.70 -31.99 21.83
C TYR A 203 3.09 -32.19 20.36
N ASP A 204 2.30 -32.96 19.60
CA ASP A 204 2.52 -33.19 18.18
C ASP A 204 2.47 -31.88 17.40
N LEU A 205 1.55 -30.96 17.78
CA LEU A 205 1.45 -29.64 17.15
C LEU A 205 2.62 -28.71 17.52
N ALA A 206 3.13 -28.84 18.75
CA ALA A 206 4.26 -28.05 19.22
C ALA A 206 5.60 -28.50 18.60
N ASP A 207 5.68 -29.75 18.20
CA ASP A 207 6.88 -30.36 17.60
C ASP A 207 6.92 -30.21 16.07
N ALA A 208 5.82 -29.72 15.44
CA ALA A 208 5.70 -29.55 13.99
C ALA A 208 6.27 -28.21 13.50
#